data_6d571a8bbcf12eefa727a8ddd3eaf163
#
_entry.id   6d571a8bbcf12eefa727a8ddd3eaf163
#
_cell.length_a   1.000
_cell.length_b   1.000
_cell.length_c   1.000
_cell.angle_alpha   90.00
_cell.angle_beta   90.00
_cell.angle_gamma   90.00
#
_symmetry.space_group_name_H-M   'P 1'
#
loop_
_entity.id
_entity.type
_entity.pdbx_description
1 polymer ?
#
loop_
_entity_poly.entity_id
_entity_poly.type
_entity_poly.pdbx_seq_one_letter_code
_entity_poly.pdbx_strand_id
1 'polypeptide(L)'
;MPDRKTQNLLEGLQSDLERELKAMLQYMFQSSIVLGLRALSVGPYLREEAGDELRHVAFLSDQIVNLGGVPKLVSQKFSDTRDLKTMLEHDLDLERESILEYRERSKQAEQAGEIGLKLRLEQLLAEETDHMRDLEKILRGWQP
;
A
#
# COMPACT_ATOMS: atom_id res chain seq x y z
N MET A 1 -8.05 10.53 -26.45
CA MET A 1 -8.87 10.18 -25.27
C MET A 1 -8.75 8.70 -24.99
N PRO A 2 -8.44 8.30 -23.76
CA PRO A 2 -8.45 6.88 -23.42
C PRO A 2 -9.88 6.32 -23.51
N ASP A 3 -10.01 5.05 -23.84
CA ASP A 3 -11.30 4.39 -23.85
C ASP A 3 -11.81 4.19 -22.40
N ARG A 4 -13.03 3.69 -22.26
CA ARG A 4 -13.67 3.54 -20.94
C ARG A 4 -12.89 2.57 -20.03
N LYS A 5 -12.35 1.49 -20.59
CA LYS A 5 -11.59 0.51 -19.81
C LYS A 5 -10.29 1.13 -19.28
N THR A 6 -9.58 1.87 -20.10
CA THR A 6 -8.38 2.60 -19.69
C THR A 6 -8.72 3.69 -18.69
N GLN A 7 -9.83 4.40 -18.87
CA GLN A 7 -10.26 5.42 -17.92
C GLN A 7 -10.58 4.83 -16.55
N ASN A 8 -11.29 3.71 -16.50
CA ASN A 8 -11.58 3.01 -15.25
C ASN A 8 -10.29 2.53 -14.57
N LEU A 9 -9.35 2.02 -15.34
CA LEU A 9 -8.04 1.60 -14.84
C LEU A 9 -7.28 2.79 -14.24
N LEU A 10 -7.25 3.94 -14.93
CA LEU A 10 -6.59 5.16 -14.44
C LEU A 10 -7.20 5.64 -13.12
N GLU A 11 -8.51 5.66 -13.00
CA GLU A 11 -9.20 6.04 -11.76
C GLU A 11 -8.83 5.11 -10.61
N GLY A 12 -8.78 3.82 -10.89
CA GLY A 12 -8.37 2.81 -9.91
C GLY A 12 -6.92 2.96 -9.49
N LEU A 13 -6.01 3.19 -10.44
CA LEU A 13 -4.59 3.41 -10.12
C LEU A 13 -4.38 4.67 -9.28
N GLN A 14 -5.15 5.72 -9.54
CA GLN A 14 -5.11 6.94 -8.73
C GLN A 14 -5.59 6.67 -7.30
N SER A 15 -6.64 5.89 -7.14
CA SER A 15 -7.13 5.45 -5.82
C SER A 15 -6.07 4.61 -5.08
N ASP A 16 -5.41 3.69 -5.79
CA ASP A 16 -4.32 2.89 -5.23
C ASP A 16 -3.15 3.78 -4.77
N LEU A 17 -2.80 4.78 -5.59
CA LEU A 17 -1.73 5.73 -5.27
C LEU A 17 -2.02 6.48 -3.97
N GLU A 18 -3.23 6.96 -3.79
CA GLU A 18 -3.64 7.67 -2.58
C GLU A 18 -3.60 6.76 -1.34
N ARG A 19 -3.97 5.50 -1.49
CA ARG A 19 -3.89 4.50 -0.41
C ARG A 19 -2.44 4.19 -0.05
N GLU A 20 -1.56 4.05 -1.04
CA GLU A 20 -0.13 3.79 -0.82
C GLU A 20 0.56 4.99 -0.14
N LEU A 21 0.19 6.21 -0.50
CA LEU A 21 0.68 7.41 0.19
C LEU A 21 0.21 7.42 1.65
N LYS A 22 -1.03 7.07 1.91
CA LYS A 22 -1.56 6.92 3.28
C LYS A 22 -0.74 5.89 4.05
N ALA A 23 -0.51 4.71 3.48
CA ALA A 23 0.25 3.64 4.13
C ALA A 23 1.69 4.08 4.41
N MET A 24 2.35 4.69 3.45
CA MET A 24 3.72 5.19 3.60
C MET A 24 3.82 6.18 4.76
N LEU A 25 2.93 7.16 4.82
CA LEU A 25 2.91 8.16 5.88
C LEU A 25 2.60 7.54 7.24
N GLN A 26 1.67 6.60 7.27
CA GLN A 26 1.29 5.89 8.50
C GLN A 26 2.46 5.09 9.06
N TYR A 27 3.13 4.29 8.24
CA TYR A 27 4.31 3.52 8.66
C TYR A 27 5.46 4.44 9.10
N MET A 28 5.69 5.54 8.37
CA MET A 28 6.74 6.50 8.72
C MET A 28 6.46 7.13 10.09
N PHE A 29 5.24 7.61 10.29
CA PHE A 29 4.81 8.18 11.58
C PHE A 29 5.00 7.18 12.72
N GLN A 30 4.50 5.97 12.54
CA GLN A 30 4.60 4.90 13.53
C GLN A 30 6.05 4.55 13.88
N SER A 31 6.91 4.45 12.85
CA SER A 31 8.33 4.13 13.05
C SER A 31 9.06 5.17 13.88
N SER A 32 8.60 6.41 13.85
CA SER A 32 9.22 7.52 14.58
C SER A 32 8.75 7.61 16.03
N ILE A 33 7.49 7.25 16.31
CA ILE A 33 6.90 7.46 17.65
C ILE A 33 6.96 6.24 18.55
N VAL A 34 7.28 5.06 18.05
CA VAL A 34 7.38 3.85 18.87
C VAL A 34 8.51 4.01 19.89
N LEU A 35 8.23 3.66 21.15
CA LEU A 35 9.14 3.87 22.28
C LEU A 35 9.45 2.55 23.00
N GLY A 36 10.47 2.60 23.86
CA GLY A 36 10.86 1.47 24.69
C GLY A 36 11.65 0.41 23.90
N LEU A 37 11.71 -0.79 24.41
CA LEU A 37 12.47 -1.88 23.79
C LEU A 37 11.92 -2.23 22.40
N ARG A 38 10.62 -2.07 22.19
CA ARG A 38 9.99 -2.34 20.90
C ARG A 38 10.44 -1.38 19.80
N ALA A 39 10.97 -0.21 20.16
CA ALA A 39 11.56 0.71 19.18
C ALA A 39 12.74 0.08 18.44
N LEU A 40 13.45 -0.85 19.06
CA LEU A 40 14.61 -1.49 18.46
C LEU A 40 14.26 -2.57 17.43
N SER A 41 13.09 -3.19 17.55
CA SER A 41 12.62 -4.25 16.64
C SER A 41 11.50 -3.80 15.73
N VAL A 42 10.48 -3.14 16.28
CA VAL A 42 9.29 -2.71 15.54
C VAL A 42 9.57 -1.44 14.72
N GLY A 43 10.35 -0.51 15.28
CA GLY A 43 10.68 0.74 14.57
C GLY A 43 11.33 0.51 13.21
N PRO A 44 12.45 -0.25 13.15
CA PRO A 44 13.09 -0.59 11.87
C PRO A 44 12.16 -1.35 10.92
N TYR A 45 11.35 -2.28 11.43
CA TYR A 45 10.37 -3.00 10.62
C TYR A 45 9.39 -2.03 9.94
N LEU A 46 8.79 -1.13 10.72
CA LEU A 46 7.85 -0.14 10.19
C LEU A 46 8.51 0.83 9.19
N ARG A 47 9.78 1.19 9.43
CA ARG A 47 10.54 2.06 8.52
C ARG A 47 10.81 1.37 7.20
N GLU A 48 11.11 0.08 7.21
CA GLU A 48 11.29 -0.72 6.01
C GLU A 48 9.99 -0.82 5.22
N GLU A 49 8.87 -1.04 5.90
CA GLU A 49 7.53 -1.04 5.27
C GLU A 49 7.23 0.29 4.60
N ALA A 50 7.56 1.42 5.24
CA ALA A 50 7.40 2.74 4.64
C ALA A 50 8.20 2.87 3.34
N GLY A 51 9.41 2.30 3.30
CA GLY A 51 10.24 2.28 2.10
C GLY A 51 9.62 1.45 0.98
N ASP A 52 9.02 0.32 1.30
CA ASP A 52 8.32 -0.52 0.32
C ASP A 52 7.12 0.22 -0.27
N GLU A 53 6.33 0.90 0.58
CA GLU A 53 5.18 1.68 0.10
C GLU A 53 5.63 2.86 -0.77
N LEU A 54 6.78 3.49 -0.48
CA LEU A 54 7.33 4.55 -1.32
C LEU A 54 7.64 4.02 -2.72
N ARG A 55 8.20 2.81 -2.83
CA ARG A 55 8.45 2.16 -4.13
C ARG A 55 7.14 1.93 -4.90
N HIS A 56 6.08 1.52 -4.20
CA HIS A 56 4.75 1.34 -4.80
C HIS A 56 4.20 2.67 -5.31
N VAL A 57 4.36 3.75 -4.54
CA VAL A 57 3.96 5.12 -4.96
C VAL A 57 4.65 5.51 -6.26
N ALA A 58 5.96 5.30 -6.35
CA ALA A 58 6.73 5.63 -7.56
C ALA A 58 6.25 4.79 -8.76
N PHE A 59 6.07 3.49 -8.56
CA PHE A 59 5.57 2.59 -9.61
C PHE A 59 4.19 3.02 -10.13
N LEU A 60 3.23 3.24 -9.22
CA LEU A 60 1.87 3.63 -9.58
C LEU A 60 1.84 4.97 -10.31
N SER A 61 2.64 5.93 -9.84
CA SER A 61 2.77 7.24 -10.50
C SER A 61 3.24 7.10 -11.95
N ASP A 62 4.26 6.26 -12.18
CA ASP A 62 4.79 6.01 -13.52
C ASP A 62 3.75 5.34 -14.41
N GLN A 63 2.98 4.38 -13.87
CA GLN A 63 1.96 3.69 -14.65
C GLN A 63 0.82 4.64 -15.05
N ILE A 64 0.44 5.55 -14.19
CA ILE A 64 -0.57 6.56 -14.50
C ILE A 64 -0.09 7.41 -15.69
N VAL A 65 1.17 7.86 -15.68
CA VAL A 65 1.76 8.63 -16.78
C VAL A 65 1.81 7.81 -18.06
N ASN A 66 2.23 6.54 -17.97
CA ASN A 66 2.30 5.64 -19.11
C ASN A 66 0.95 5.47 -19.81
N LEU A 67 -0.14 5.56 -19.07
CA LEU A 67 -1.51 5.43 -19.59
C LEU A 67 -2.12 6.79 -20.01
N GLY A 68 -1.34 7.86 -19.98
CA GLY A 68 -1.76 9.19 -20.43
C GLY A 68 -2.39 10.06 -19.35
N GLY A 69 -2.34 9.63 -18.07
CA GLY A 69 -2.85 10.41 -16.95
C GLY A 69 -1.79 11.28 -16.28
N VAL A 70 -2.20 12.00 -15.26
CA VAL A 70 -1.31 12.80 -14.42
C VAL A 70 -1.55 12.38 -12.97
N PRO A 71 -0.53 11.81 -12.29
CA PRO A 71 -0.72 11.36 -10.92
C PRO A 71 -0.92 12.54 -9.98
N LYS A 72 -1.82 12.38 -9.01
CA LYS A 72 -2.04 13.34 -7.94
C LYS A 72 -1.45 12.75 -6.67
N LEU A 73 -0.41 13.39 -6.14
CA LEU A 73 0.25 12.93 -4.93
C LEU A 73 -0.48 13.48 -3.69
N VAL A 74 -1.66 12.96 -3.47
CA VAL A 74 -2.54 13.32 -2.36
C VAL A 74 -2.77 12.09 -1.51
N SER A 75 -2.54 12.20 -0.20
CA SER A 75 -2.79 11.11 0.72
C SER A 75 -4.19 11.17 1.30
N GLN A 76 -4.81 10.02 1.51
CA GLN A 76 -5.93 9.89 2.43
C GLN A 76 -5.41 10.12 3.86
N LYS A 77 -6.32 10.44 4.79
CA LYS A 77 -5.92 10.65 6.19
C LYS A 77 -5.43 9.34 6.79
N PHE A 78 -4.20 9.33 7.28
CA PHE A 78 -3.64 8.16 7.95
C PHE A 78 -3.99 8.15 9.45
N SER A 79 -3.94 6.96 10.07
CA SER A 79 -4.16 6.81 11.50
C SER A 79 -2.96 7.31 12.29
N ASP A 80 -3.20 8.20 13.24
CA ASP A 80 -2.18 8.75 14.13
C ASP A 80 -2.29 8.21 15.57
N THR A 81 -2.93 7.05 15.73
CA THR A 81 -3.01 6.38 17.04
C THR A 81 -1.61 6.17 17.61
N ARG A 82 -1.50 6.24 18.94
CA ARG A 82 -0.22 6.07 19.65
C ARG A 82 -0.14 4.72 20.38
N ASP A 83 -1.18 3.93 20.33
CA ASP A 83 -1.17 2.58 20.89
C ASP A 83 -0.59 1.59 19.88
N LEU A 84 0.52 0.96 20.23
CA LEU A 84 1.27 0.12 19.30
C LEU A 84 0.44 -1.03 18.72
N LYS A 85 -0.34 -1.71 19.56
CA LYS A 85 -1.20 -2.80 19.06
C LYS A 85 -2.20 -2.28 18.04
N THR A 86 -2.84 -1.15 18.34
CA THR A 86 -3.81 -0.51 17.45
C THR A 86 -3.15 -0.04 16.16
N MET A 87 -1.91 0.50 16.23
CA MET A 87 -1.13 0.83 15.03
C MET A 87 -1.03 -0.38 14.11
N LEU A 88 -0.60 -1.51 14.63
CA LEU A 88 -0.38 -2.73 13.83
C LEU A 88 -1.70 -3.30 13.31
N GLU A 89 -2.79 -3.18 14.06
CA GLU A 89 -4.12 -3.57 13.60
C GLU A 89 -4.59 -2.70 12.43
N HIS A 90 -4.36 -1.39 12.49
CA HIS A 90 -4.69 -0.47 11.41
C HIS A 90 -3.81 -0.74 10.18
N ASP A 91 -2.53 -1.06 10.38
CA ASP A 91 -1.63 -1.44 9.29
C ASP A 91 -2.13 -2.72 8.60
N LEU A 92 -2.56 -3.69 9.38
CA LEU A 92 -3.11 -4.94 8.85
C LEU A 92 -4.36 -4.69 8.00
N ASP A 93 -5.25 -3.79 8.45
CA ASP A 93 -6.44 -3.42 7.68
C ASP A 93 -6.05 -2.79 6.34
N LEU A 94 -5.02 -1.93 6.30
CA LEU A 94 -4.52 -1.32 5.07
C LEU A 94 -3.97 -2.39 4.11
N GLU A 95 -3.21 -3.34 4.62
CA GLU A 95 -2.65 -4.42 3.77
C GLU A 95 -3.77 -5.27 3.16
N ARG A 96 -4.78 -5.59 3.95
CA ARG A 96 -5.94 -6.35 3.46
C ARG A 96 -6.71 -5.61 2.39
N GLU A 97 -6.90 -4.30 2.58
CA GLU A 97 -7.54 -3.43 1.59
C GLU A 97 -6.73 -3.41 0.30
N SER A 98 -5.42 -3.24 0.41
CA SER A 98 -4.51 -3.22 -0.75
C SER A 98 -4.58 -4.52 -1.56
N ILE A 99 -4.61 -5.67 -0.90
CA ILE A 99 -4.72 -6.98 -1.56
C ILE A 99 -6.01 -7.05 -2.40
N LEU A 100 -7.13 -6.62 -1.83
CA LEU A 100 -8.41 -6.63 -2.54
C LEU A 100 -8.39 -5.67 -3.73
N GLU A 101 -7.86 -4.48 -3.55
CA GLU A 101 -7.80 -3.47 -4.61
C GLU A 101 -6.84 -3.87 -5.73
N TYR A 102 -5.67 -4.42 -5.42
CA TYR A 102 -4.75 -4.88 -6.46
C TYR A 102 -5.31 -6.06 -7.25
N ARG A 103 -6.10 -6.92 -6.61
CA ARG A 103 -6.81 -7.99 -7.32
C ARG A 103 -7.77 -7.40 -8.35
N GLU A 104 -8.55 -6.42 -7.96
CA GLU A 104 -9.49 -5.72 -8.85
C GLU A 104 -8.76 -4.97 -9.96
N ARG A 105 -7.64 -4.31 -9.60
CA ARG A 105 -6.83 -3.55 -10.55
C ARG A 105 -6.19 -4.45 -11.61
N SER A 106 -5.73 -5.60 -11.20
CA SER A 106 -5.18 -6.61 -12.11
C SER A 106 -6.20 -7.04 -13.17
N LYS A 107 -7.46 -7.23 -12.78
CA LYS A 107 -8.55 -7.54 -13.71
C LYS A 107 -8.79 -6.39 -14.68
N GLN A 108 -8.80 -5.15 -14.18
CA GLN A 108 -8.98 -3.96 -15.04
C GLN A 108 -7.83 -3.80 -16.03
N ALA A 109 -6.60 -4.08 -15.61
CA ALA A 109 -5.44 -4.04 -16.50
C ALA A 109 -5.58 -5.07 -17.62
N GLU A 110 -6.01 -6.29 -17.30
CA GLU A 110 -6.25 -7.33 -18.30
C GLU A 110 -7.33 -6.91 -19.30
N GLN A 111 -8.44 -6.37 -18.81
CA GLN A 111 -9.54 -5.90 -19.66
C GLN A 111 -9.12 -4.75 -20.60
N ALA A 112 -8.18 -3.93 -20.15
CA ALA A 112 -7.63 -2.83 -20.95
C ALA A 112 -6.50 -3.28 -21.89
N GLY A 113 -6.14 -4.57 -21.88
CA GLY A 113 -5.05 -5.09 -22.72
C GLY A 113 -3.66 -4.83 -22.16
N GLU A 114 -3.56 -4.37 -20.93
CA GLU A 114 -2.30 -4.00 -20.26
C GLU A 114 -1.75 -5.21 -19.46
N ILE A 115 -1.28 -6.22 -20.18
CA ILE A 115 -0.85 -7.49 -19.57
C ILE A 115 0.42 -7.30 -18.72
N GLY A 116 1.37 -6.48 -19.19
CA GLY A 116 2.58 -6.18 -18.41
C GLY A 116 2.25 -5.51 -17.08
N LEU A 117 1.32 -4.58 -17.08
CA LEU A 117 0.84 -3.92 -15.86
C LEU A 117 0.12 -4.92 -14.94
N LYS A 118 -0.71 -5.79 -15.52
CA LYS A 118 -1.39 -6.87 -14.77
C LYS A 118 -0.38 -7.69 -13.96
N LEU A 119 0.68 -8.15 -14.61
CA LEU A 119 1.72 -8.96 -13.94
C LEU A 119 2.41 -8.18 -12.81
N ARG A 120 2.66 -6.89 -13.00
CA ARG A 120 3.26 -6.02 -11.97
C ARG A 120 2.31 -5.80 -10.80
N LEU A 121 1.02 -5.60 -11.07
CA LEU A 121 0.00 -5.46 -10.02
C LEU A 121 -0.13 -6.76 -9.20
N GLU A 122 0.00 -7.91 -9.83
CA GLU A 122 0.02 -9.20 -9.15
C GLU A 122 1.27 -9.34 -8.26
N GLN A 123 2.41 -8.79 -8.68
CA GLN A 123 3.61 -8.75 -7.84
C GLN A 123 3.41 -7.85 -6.61
N LEU A 124 2.76 -6.69 -6.78
CA LEU A 124 2.40 -5.82 -5.66
C LEU A 124 1.45 -6.54 -4.71
N LEU A 125 0.47 -7.25 -5.23
CA LEU A 125 -0.44 -8.06 -4.44
C LEU A 125 0.32 -9.10 -3.61
N ALA A 126 1.32 -9.75 -4.19
CA ALA A 126 2.16 -10.73 -3.50
C ALA A 126 2.95 -10.08 -2.37
N GLU A 127 3.53 -8.89 -2.60
CA GLU A 127 4.26 -8.14 -1.56
C GLU A 127 3.33 -7.74 -0.41
N GLU A 128 2.14 -7.22 -0.72
CA GLU A 128 1.15 -6.85 0.31
C GLU A 128 0.68 -8.07 1.09
N THR A 129 0.61 -9.23 0.45
CA THR A 129 0.27 -10.50 1.13
C THR A 129 1.36 -10.87 2.14
N ASP A 130 2.63 -10.70 1.79
CA ASP A 130 3.75 -10.94 2.70
C ASP A 130 3.69 -9.99 3.91
N HIS A 131 3.43 -8.70 3.67
CA HIS A 131 3.25 -7.71 4.74
C HIS A 131 2.09 -8.10 5.66
N MET A 132 0.96 -8.50 5.09
CA MET A 132 -0.21 -8.96 5.84
C MET A 132 0.15 -10.15 6.73
N ARG A 133 0.88 -11.14 6.19
CA ARG A 133 1.29 -12.33 6.95
C ARG A 133 2.20 -11.99 8.11
N ASP A 134 3.13 -11.06 7.91
CA ASP A 134 4.01 -10.59 8.97
C ASP A 134 3.22 -9.94 10.10
N LEU A 135 2.29 -9.04 9.77
CA LEU A 135 1.44 -8.36 10.76
C LEU A 135 0.52 -9.34 11.50
N GLU A 136 -0.10 -10.27 10.79
CA GLU A 136 -0.90 -11.32 11.39
C GLU A 136 -0.09 -12.13 12.41
N LYS A 137 1.14 -12.47 12.05
CA LYS A 137 2.04 -13.25 12.89
C LYS A 137 2.44 -12.48 14.15
N ILE A 138 2.77 -11.20 14.00
CA ILE A 138 3.11 -10.31 15.13
C ILE A 138 1.91 -10.20 16.09
N LEU A 139 0.72 -9.94 15.55
CA LEU A 139 -0.48 -9.75 16.37
C LEU A 139 -0.93 -11.04 17.03
N ARG A 140 -0.78 -12.18 16.37
CA ARG A 140 -1.13 -13.48 16.95
C ARG A 140 -0.26 -13.83 18.15
N GLY A 141 0.99 -13.42 18.14
CA GLY A 141 1.95 -13.60 19.24
C GLY A 141 2.02 -12.44 20.21
N TRP A 142 1.05 -11.52 20.16
CA TRP A 142 1.11 -10.29 20.95
C TRP A 142 1.12 -10.55 22.45
N GLN A 143 2.08 -9.91 23.12
CA GLN A 143 2.19 -9.88 24.58
C GLN A 143 2.13 -8.41 25.02
N PRO A 144 1.33 -8.08 26.04
CA PRO A 144 1.21 -6.71 26.55
C PRO A 144 2.53 -6.14 27.07
#